data_8d187effe2105455980021da131013d5
#
_entry.id   8d187effe2105455980021da131013d5
#
_cell.length_a   1.000
_cell.length_b   1.000
_cell.length_c   1.000
_cell.angle_alpha   90.00
_cell.angle_beta   90.00
_cell.angle_gamma   90.00
#
_symmetry.space_group_name_H-M   'P 1'
#
loop_
_entity.id
_entity.type
_entity.pdbx_description
1 polymer ?
#
loop_
_entity_poly.entity_id
_entity_poly.type
_entity_poly.pdbx_seq_one_letter_code
_entity_poly.pdbx_strand_id
1 'polypeptide(L)'
;MAISAQYSYINGLCALGESNSQYDYIVPGFIDIHCHGGGGKYFTDGAMTAISTHKSAGTRIQIASLVTQNLETLKEQIISLKNQDLFGIHLEGPYISKKYCGAHDPNLLRTPDIAEIRELLAVGEGSIKMLTIAPELPGALQAIDYLASKGIVVAIGHSDANASETLLAMKAGATVVTHFNNAMAKIGASDSISEIALKGNLFLELILDGHHVKSADVFSILSKAPDRIVAITDAMSATGCSDGQYKIGALDVTVSNNVAKLSGTNTLAGSTLTMLDAFLNFNKVIGFEQAVRYTSLNPAKILGINPYAGYIAIKDRVVTHL
;
A
#
# COMPACT_ATOMS: atom_id res chain seq x y z
N MET A 1 -26.19 8.73 24.89
CA MET A 1 -26.08 7.26 25.05
C MET A 1 -24.61 6.91 24.89
N ALA A 2 -24.11 5.97 25.69
CA ALA A 2 -22.74 5.47 25.49
C ALA A 2 -22.68 4.70 24.16
N ILE A 3 -21.65 4.97 23.35
CA ILE A 3 -21.43 4.24 22.09
C ILE A 3 -21.00 2.82 22.44
N SER A 4 -21.66 1.79 21.87
CA SER A 4 -21.34 0.38 22.10
C SER A 4 -21.07 -0.36 20.80
N ALA A 5 -20.16 -1.34 20.85
CA ALA A 5 -19.83 -2.20 19.71
C ALA A 5 -19.67 -3.66 20.15
N GLN A 6 -19.95 -4.61 19.24
CA GLN A 6 -19.70 -6.02 19.48
C GLN A 6 -18.20 -6.30 19.66
N TYR A 7 -17.36 -5.66 18.84
CA TYR A 7 -15.89 -5.70 18.96
C TYR A 7 -15.35 -4.28 18.99
N SER A 8 -14.47 -3.97 19.93
CA SER A 8 -13.83 -2.66 19.98
C SER A 8 -12.33 -2.78 20.24
N TYR A 9 -11.57 -1.88 19.62
CA TYR A 9 -10.13 -1.71 19.85
C TYR A 9 -9.86 -0.23 20.11
N ILE A 10 -9.74 0.13 21.37
CA ILE A 10 -9.64 1.52 21.81
C ILE A 10 -8.37 1.69 22.67
N ASN A 11 -7.48 2.61 22.28
CA ASN A 11 -6.24 2.91 22.99
C ASN A 11 -5.38 1.68 23.34
N GLY A 12 -5.32 0.71 22.42
CA GLY A 12 -4.56 -0.52 22.62
C GLY A 12 -5.30 -1.64 23.35
N LEU A 13 -6.55 -1.41 23.76
CA LEU A 13 -7.37 -2.39 24.47
C LEU A 13 -8.42 -2.98 23.55
N CYS A 14 -8.41 -4.31 23.44
CA CYS A 14 -9.43 -5.08 22.73
C CYS A 14 -10.53 -5.46 23.73
N ALA A 15 -11.79 -5.23 23.36
CA ALA A 15 -12.94 -5.63 24.15
C ALA A 15 -14.04 -6.26 23.30
N LEU A 16 -14.74 -7.24 23.89
CA LEU A 16 -15.92 -7.88 23.35
C LEU A 16 -17.15 -7.35 24.09
N GLY A 17 -18.11 -6.81 23.35
CA GLY A 17 -19.40 -6.34 23.85
C GLY A 17 -20.53 -7.33 23.54
N GLU A 18 -21.77 -6.86 23.64
CA GLU A 18 -22.96 -7.65 23.37
C GLU A 18 -23.26 -7.75 21.88
N SER A 19 -23.89 -8.85 21.45
CA SER A 19 -24.25 -9.08 20.03
C SER A 19 -25.28 -8.11 19.47
N ASN A 20 -26.07 -7.45 20.36
CA ASN A 20 -27.07 -6.43 20.00
C ASN A 20 -26.53 -4.99 20.10
N SER A 21 -25.21 -4.81 20.16
CA SER A 21 -24.57 -3.51 20.23
C SER A 21 -24.92 -2.63 19.02
N GLN A 22 -24.82 -1.30 19.21
CA GLN A 22 -25.09 -0.31 18.17
C GLN A 22 -24.23 -0.53 16.91
N TYR A 23 -22.98 -0.95 17.08
CA TYR A 23 -22.03 -1.20 16.00
C TYR A 23 -21.47 -2.63 16.07
N ASP A 24 -21.03 -3.15 14.92
CA ASP A 24 -20.31 -4.42 14.86
C ASP A 24 -18.87 -4.23 15.36
N TYR A 25 -18.23 -3.14 14.91
CA TYR A 25 -16.84 -2.81 15.26
C TYR A 25 -16.68 -1.33 15.61
N ILE A 26 -15.79 -1.04 16.57
CA ILE A 26 -15.17 0.28 16.76
C ILE A 26 -13.66 0.06 16.73
N VAL A 27 -12.98 0.69 15.79
CA VAL A 27 -11.54 0.52 15.55
C VAL A 27 -10.87 1.86 15.27
N PRO A 28 -9.55 1.98 15.46
CA PRO A 28 -8.81 3.12 14.92
C PRO A 28 -9.05 3.22 13.42
N GLY A 29 -9.19 4.43 12.89
CA GLY A 29 -9.40 4.65 11.46
C GLY A 29 -8.28 4.02 10.64
N PHE A 30 -8.64 3.45 9.50
CA PHE A 30 -7.70 2.74 8.65
C PHE A 30 -6.64 3.67 8.04
N ILE A 31 -5.46 3.11 7.80
CA ILE A 31 -4.31 3.78 7.22
C ILE A 31 -3.89 3.01 5.97
N ASP A 32 -4.00 3.65 4.81
CA ASP A 32 -3.61 3.05 3.54
C ASP A 32 -2.35 3.75 3.01
N ILE A 33 -1.25 3.02 2.98
CA ILE A 33 0.05 3.55 2.56
C ILE A 33 0.36 3.29 1.09
N HIS A 34 -0.52 2.55 0.38
CA HIS A 34 -0.34 2.24 -1.04
C HIS A 34 -1.69 2.21 -1.75
N CYS A 35 -2.01 3.30 -2.45
CA CYS A 35 -3.27 3.49 -3.15
C CYS A 35 -3.10 4.48 -4.31
N HIS A 36 -3.62 4.17 -5.50
CA HIS A 36 -3.49 4.99 -6.71
C HIS A 36 -4.71 5.83 -7.02
N GLY A 37 -5.91 5.42 -6.57
CA GLY A 37 -7.13 6.14 -6.88
C GLY A 37 -8.41 5.43 -6.42
N GLY A 38 -9.55 5.97 -6.80
CA GLY A 38 -10.89 5.43 -6.51
C GLY A 38 -11.99 6.34 -7.06
N GLY A 39 -13.23 5.85 -7.13
CA GLY A 39 -14.38 6.62 -7.61
C GLY A 39 -14.28 7.03 -9.08
N GLY A 40 -13.58 6.27 -9.90
CA GLY A 40 -13.36 6.58 -11.32
C GLY A 40 -12.19 7.54 -11.57
N LYS A 41 -11.41 7.90 -10.55
CA LYS A 41 -10.34 8.90 -10.62
C LYS A 41 -9.04 8.40 -10.03
N TYR A 42 -7.92 8.79 -10.65
CA TYR A 42 -6.62 8.81 -10.00
C TYR A 42 -6.51 10.03 -9.10
N PHE A 43 -5.57 10.01 -8.14
CA PHE A 43 -5.30 11.20 -7.33
C PHE A 43 -4.86 12.39 -8.18
N THR A 44 -4.17 12.13 -9.29
CA THR A 44 -3.63 13.18 -10.19
C THR A 44 -4.68 13.89 -11.05
N ASP A 45 -5.85 13.30 -11.25
CA ASP A 45 -6.92 13.85 -12.08
C ASP A 45 -8.27 14.00 -11.34
N GLY A 46 -8.28 13.70 -10.04
CA GLY A 46 -9.48 13.81 -9.23
C GLY A 46 -9.27 13.48 -7.76
N ALA A 47 -8.25 14.09 -7.12
CA ALA A 47 -7.85 13.79 -5.74
C ALA A 47 -9.02 13.76 -4.76
N MET A 48 -9.89 14.77 -4.78
CA MET A 48 -11.03 14.84 -3.85
C MET A 48 -11.99 13.65 -4.01
N THR A 49 -12.25 13.21 -5.23
CA THR A 49 -13.11 12.05 -5.49
C THR A 49 -12.46 10.77 -4.96
N ALA A 50 -11.19 10.55 -5.28
CA ALA A 50 -10.44 9.37 -4.81
C ALA A 50 -10.36 9.35 -3.28
N ILE A 51 -9.98 10.47 -2.64
CA ILE A 51 -9.94 10.61 -1.17
C ILE A 51 -11.31 10.31 -0.56
N SER A 52 -12.37 10.90 -1.09
CA SER A 52 -13.74 10.73 -0.59
C SER A 52 -14.20 9.27 -0.67
N THR A 53 -13.87 8.58 -1.77
CA THR A 53 -14.18 7.15 -1.97
C THR A 53 -13.56 6.31 -0.86
N HIS A 54 -12.27 6.46 -0.59
CA HIS A 54 -11.59 5.71 0.47
C HIS A 54 -12.00 6.14 1.88
N LYS A 55 -12.23 7.44 2.09
CA LYS A 55 -12.72 7.96 3.36
C LYS A 55 -14.08 7.37 3.73
N SER A 56 -15.00 7.22 2.76
CA SER A 56 -16.30 6.57 2.99
C SER A 56 -16.17 5.09 3.39
N ALA A 57 -15.06 4.44 3.03
CA ALA A 57 -14.70 3.08 3.42
C ALA A 57 -13.77 3.03 4.66
N GLY A 58 -13.69 4.11 5.45
CA GLY A 58 -13.00 4.14 6.74
C GLY A 58 -11.51 4.48 6.69
N THR A 59 -10.93 4.76 5.54
CA THR A 59 -9.55 5.23 5.44
C THR A 59 -9.47 6.66 5.97
N ARG A 60 -8.75 6.85 7.06
CA ARG A 60 -8.54 8.19 7.68
C ARG A 60 -7.21 8.82 7.29
N ILE A 61 -6.22 7.98 7.05
CA ILE A 61 -4.88 8.42 6.64
C ILE A 61 -4.57 7.70 5.35
N GLN A 62 -4.26 8.47 4.31
CA GLN A 62 -4.02 7.95 2.99
C GLN A 62 -2.77 8.56 2.38
N ILE A 63 -1.97 7.71 1.75
CA ILE A 63 -0.83 8.10 0.92
C ILE A 63 -1.22 7.86 -0.54
N ALA A 64 -1.08 8.90 -1.37
CA ALA A 64 -1.30 8.77 -2.81
C ALA A 64 -0.08 8.15 -3.48
N SER A 65 -0.26 7.02 -4.14
CA SER A 65 0.79 6.35 -4.92
C SER A 65 0.81 6.86 -6.35
N LEU A 66 1.99 7.27 -6.82
CA LEU A 66 2.26 7.67 -8.19
C LEU A 66 3.04 6.56 -8.89
N VAL A 67 2.49 6.05 -9.98
CA VAL A 67 3.19 5.08 -10.84
C VAL A 67 4.33 5.76 -11.60
N THR A 68 5.23 4.94 -12.12
CA THR A 68 6.37 5.39 -12.94
C THR A 68 5.95 6.38 -14.03
N GLN A 69 6.65 7.53 -14.08
CA GLN A 69 6.52 8.57 -15.10
C GLN A 69 7.92 9.17 -15.41
N ASN A 70 8.00 9.99 -16.46
CA ASN A 70 9.16 10.83 -16.66
C ASN A 70 9.28 11.88 -15.54
N LEU A 71 10.47 12.48 -15.39
CA LEU A 71 10.76 13.38 -14.28
C LEU A 71 9.82 14.60 -14.23
N GLU A 72 9.57 15.24 -15.36
CA GLU A 72 8.74 16.45 -15.40
C GLU A 72 7.29 16.14 -15.01
N THR A 73 6.72 15.05 -15.55
CA THR A 73 5.37 14.59 -15.15
C THR A 73 5.28 14.26 -13.67
N LEU A 74 6.30 13.58 -13.09
CA LEU A 74 6.33 13.31 -11.64
C LEU A 74 6.33 14.60 -10.83
N LYS A 75 7.13 15.60 -11.23
CA LYS A 75 7.15 16.92 -10.56
C LYS A 75 5.78 17.59 -10.59
N GLU A 76 5.14 17.63 -11.77
CA GLU A 76 3.79 18.20 -11.93
C GLU A 76 2.77 17.48 -11.04
N GLN A 77 2.79 16.15 -11.02
CA GLN A 77 1.92 15.33 -10.18
C GLN A 77 2.15 15.58 -8.68
N ILE A 78 3.40 15.64 -8.23
CA ILE A 78 3.75 15.95 -6.84
C ILE A 78 3.23 17.34 -6.45
N ILE A 79 3.44 18.35 -7.30
CA ILE A 79 2.94 19.72 -7.07
C ILE A 79 1.42 19.73 -6.93
N SER A 80 0.71 18.97 -7.76
CA SER A 80 -0.75 18.92 -7.73
C SER A 80 -1.31 18.26 -6.46
N LEU A 81 -0.53 17.35 -5.84
CA LEU A 81 -0.97 16.55 -4.70
C LEU A 81 -0.47 17.05 -3.34
N LYS A 82 0.67 17.76 -3.27
CA LYS A 82 1.31 18.10 -2.00
C LYS A 82 0.45 18.91 -1.02
N ASN A 83 -0.60 19.56 -1.50
CA ASN A 83 -1.53 20.38 -0.70
C ASN A 83 -2.95 19.78 -0.61
N GLN A 84 -3.15 18.53 -1.04
CA GLN A 84 -4.42 17.82 -0.90
C GLN A 84 -4.58 17.26 0.52
N ASP A 85 -5.79 16.82 0.88
CA ASP A 85 -6.08 16.14 2.17
C ASP A 85 -5.54 14.71 2.16
N LEU A 86 -4.23 14.60 2.01
CA LEU A 86 -3.43 13.37 1.99
C LEU A 86 -2.35 13.45 3.04
N PHE A 87 -1.99 12.33 3.65
CA PHE A 87 -0.84 12.28 4.55
C PHE A 87 0.48 12.50 3.80
N GLY A 88 0.53 12.07 2.55
CA GLY A 88 1.68 12.25 1.69
C GLY A 88 1.58 11.51 0.38
N ILE A 89 2.72 11.40 -0.27
CA ILE A 89 2.88 10.78 -1.60
C ILE A 89 3.84 9.60 -1.48
N HIS A 90 3.50 8.51 -2.13
CA HIS A 90 4.35 7.37 -2.39
C HIS A 90 4.77 7.38 -3.87
N LEU A 91 6.05 7.31 -4.15
CA LEU A 91 6.55 7.11 -5.51
C LEU A 91 6.77 5.62 -5.74
N GLU A 92 5.92 4.98 -6.54
CA GLU A 92 6.11 3.61 -6.97
C GLU A 92 6.91 3.57 -8.25
N GLY A 93 8.21 3.38 -8.10
CA GLY A 93 9.18 3.62 -9.17
C GLY A 93 9.57 5.11 -9.28
N PRO A 94 10.27 5.48 -10.35
CA PRO A 94 10.60 4.75 -11.59
C PRO A 94 11.82 3.81 -11.50
N TYR A 95 12.39 3.65 -10.33
CA TYR A 95 13.62 2.90 -10.07
C TYR A 95 13.31 1.43 -9.76
N ILE A 96 12.60 0.76 -10.67
CA ILE A 96 12.13 -0.61 -10.53
C ILE A 96 12.63 -1.50 -11.67
N SER A 97 12.63 -2.82 -11.43
CA SER A 97 13.16 -3.81 -12.37
C SER A 97 12.28 -3.95 -13.62
N LYS A 98 12.90 -3.91 -14.79
CA LYS A 98 12.20 -4.18 -16.05
C LYS A 98 11.58 -5.57 -16.09
N LYS A 99 12.22 -6.56 -15.45
CA LYS A 99 11.73 -7.94 -15.38
C LYS A 99 10.43 -8.07 -14.58
N TYR A 100 10.27 -7.24 -13.56
CA TYR A 100 9.13 -7.23 -12.66
C TYR A 100 8.34 -5.91 -12.72
N CYS A 101 8.30 -5.26 -13.87
CA CYS A 101 7.65 -3.95 -14.02
C CYS A 101 6.13 -3.96 -13.79
N GLY A 102 5.46 -5.13 -13.89
CA GLY A 102 4.02 -5.19 -13.64
C GLY A 102 3.22 -4.28 -14.58
N ALA A 103 2.41 -3.40 -13.99
CA ALA A 103 1.58 -2.43 -14.70
C ALA A 103 2.27 -1.05 -14.90
N HIS A 104 3.61 -1.01 -14.94
CA HIS A 104 4.37 0.20 -15.27
C HIS A 104 4.83 0.17 -16.73
N ASP A 105 4.95 1.35 -17.36
CA ASP A 105 5.52 1.46 -18.70
C ASP A 105 7.05 1.18 -18.66
N PRO A 106 7.53 0.10 -19.29
CA PRO A 106 8.94 -0.27 -19.24
C PRO A 106 9.88 0.74 -19.92
N ASN A 107 9.36 1.67 -20.73
CA ASN A 107 10.15 2.72 -21.39
C ASN A 107 10.44 3.91 -20.47
N LEU A 108 9.75 4.03 -19.35
CA LEU A 108 9.92 5.09 -18.36
C LEU A 108 10.78 4.66 -17.16
N LEU A 109 11.14 3.37 -17.10
CA LEU A 109 11.99 2.82 -16.04
C LEU A 109 13.44 3.29 -16.21
N ARG A 110 14.10 3.59 -15.08
CA ARG A 110 15.48 4.03 -15.06
C ARG A 110 16.20 3.65 -13.78
N THR A 111 17.50 3.73 -13.79
CA THR A 111 18.31 3.53 -12.58
C THR A 111 18.19 4.73 -11.65
N PRO A 112 18.29 4.54 -10.33
CA PRO A 112 18.26 5.65 -9.38
C PRO A 112 19.37 6.68 -9.63
N ASP A 113 19.01 7.96 -9.64
CA ASP A 113 19.92 9.08 -9.66
C ASP A 113 19.64 9.97 -8.44
N ILE A 114 20.66 10.19 -7.62
CA ILE A 114 20.56 11.04 -6.41
C ILE A 114 20.21 12.50 -6.76
N ALA A 115 20.64 13.01 -7.91
CA ALA A 115 20.28 14.37 -8.33
C ALA A 115 18.78 14.45 -8.64
N GLU A 116 18.23 13.49 -9.39
CA GLU A 116 16.80 13.38 -9.67
C GLU A 116 15.99 13.21 -8.38
N ILE A 117 16.41 12.33 -7.48
CA ILE A 117 15.75 12.13 -6.18
C ILE A 117 15.71 13.43 -5.38
N ARG A 118 16.82 14.20 -5.36
CA ARG A 118 16.85 15.51 -4.67
C ARG A 118 15.87 16.51 -5.27
N GLU A 119 15.76 16.54 -6.60
CA GLU A 119 14.78 17.41 -7.26
C GLU A 119 13.35 17.03 -6.88
N LEU A 120 12.99 15.73 -6.90
CA LEU A 120 11.66 15.26 -6.51
C LEU A 120 11.35 15.60 -5.05
N LEU A 121 12.30 15.37 -4.13
CA LEU A 121 12.12 15.73 -2.71
C LEU A 121 11.98 17.24 -2.51
N ALA A 122 12.74 18.06 -3.25
CA ALA A 122 12.66 19.52 -3.18
C ALA A 122 11.27 20.01 -3.64
N VAL A 123 10.77 19.52 -4.76
CA VAL A 123 9.45 19.86 -5.28
C VAL A 123 8.32 19.40 -4.33
N GLY A 124 8.51 18.25 -3.69
CA GLY A 124 7.57 17.68 -2.74
C GLY A 124 7.46 18.44 -1.42
N GLU A 125 8.47 19.23 -1.02
CA GLU A 125 8.45 20.04 0.22
C GLU A 125 8.04 19.22 1.45
N GLY A 126 8.51 17.96 1.54
CA GLY A 126 8.19 17.04 2.61
C GLY A 126 6.88 16.25 2.45
N SER A 127 6.15 16.40 1.35
CA SER A 127 4.97 15.58 1.05
C SER A 127 5.30 14.15 0.64
N ILE A 128 6.48 13.90 0.05
CA ILE A 128 6.91 12.54 -0.30
C ILE A 128 7.26 11.81 1.00
N LYS A 129 6.54 10.72 1.28
CA LYS A 129 6.69 9.92 2.50
C LYS A 129 7.29 8.55 2.24
N MET A 130 7.13 8.02 1.04
CA MET A 130 7.54 6.67 0.70
C MET A 130 8.04 6.60 -0.74
N LEU A 131 8.99 5.69 -0.99
CA LEU A 131 9.47 5.38 -2.34
C LEU A 131 9.74 3.88 -2.46
N THR A 132 9.22 3.26 -3.53
CA THR A 132 9.50 1.87 -3.92
C THR A 132 10.65 1.82 -4.90
N ILE A 133 11.65 0.96 -4.62
CA ILE A 133 12.87 0.81 -5.40
C ILE A 133 13.27 -0.66 -5.53
N ALA A 134 13.83 -1.06 -6.66
CA ALA A 134 14.45 -2.37 -6.87
C ALA A 134 15.93 -2.31 -6.45
N PRO A 135 16.33 -3.02 -5.39
CA PRO A 135 17.66 -2.84 -4.80
C PRO A 135 18.82 -3.40 -5.64
N GLU A 136 18.54 -4.28 -6.60
CA GLU A 136 19.51 -4.81 -7.55
C GLU A 136 19.96 -3.80 -8.62
N LEU A 137 19.25 -2.67 -8.76
CA LEU A 137 19.60 -1.68 -9.77
C LEU A 137 20.91 -0.94 -9.41
N PRO A 138 21.74 -0.61 -10.40
CA PRO A 138 22.92 0.22 -10.17
C PRO A 138 22.57 1.53 -9.48
N GLY A 139 23.25 1.86 -8.37
CA GLY A 139 22.99 3.06 -7.57
C GLY A 139 21.86 2.93 -6.54
N ALA A 140 21.12 1.82 -6.52
CA ALA A 140 19.97 1.66 -5.63
C ALA A 140 20.34 1.70 -4.13
N LEU A 141 21.42 1.05 -3.71
CA LEU A 141 21.84 1.06 -2.31
C LEU A 141 22.16 2.45 -1.80
N GLN A 142 22.84 3.28 -2.63
CA GLN A 142 23.12 4.67 -2.30
C GLN A 142 21.82 5.51 -2.21
N ALA A 143 20.88 5.25 -3.12
CA ALA A 143 19.56 5.91 -3.10
C ALA A 143 18.76 5.54 -1.86
N ILE A 144 18.76 4.26 -1.46
CA ILE A 144 18.09 3.75 -0.24
C ILE A 144 18.67 4.45 0.99
N ASP A 145 19.99 4.47 1.16
CA ASP A 145 20.66 5.13 2.27
C ASP A 145 20.33 6.63 2.32
N TYR A 146 20.38 7.30 1.18
CA TYR A 146 20.04 8.71 1.07
C TYR A 146 18.57 8.98 1.47
N LEU A 147 17.61 8.23 0.93
CA LEU A 147 16.19 8.37 1.23
C LEU A 147 15.90 8.11 2.71
N ALA A 148 16.46 7.03 3.27
CA ALA A 148 16.33 6.70 4.69
C ALA A 148 16.90 7.81 5.59
N SER A 149 18.05 8.40 5.21
CA SER A 149 18.64 9.55 5.94
C SER A 149 17.76 10.79 5.93
N LYS A 150 16.82 10.91 4.98
CA LYS A 150 15.83 11.98 4.88
C LYS A 150 14.51 11.67 5.58
N GLY A 151 14.39 10.50 6.23
CA GLY A 151 13.17 10.06 6.89
C GLY A 151 12.08 9.59 5.92
N ILE A 152 12.46 9.28 4.66
CA ILE A 152 11.55 8.68 3.69
C ILE A 152 11.49 7.18 3.94
N VAL A 153 10.29 6.63 4.01
CA VAL A 153 10.09 5.17 4.07
C VAL A 153 10.55 4.54 2.76
N VAL A 154 11.53 3.66 2.84
CA VAL A 154 12.00 2.96 1.64
C VAL A 154 11.39 1.57 1.60
N ALA A 155 10.60 1.32 0.55
CA ALA A 155 10.07 0.02 0.22
C ALA A 155 10.89 -0.63 -0.90
N ILE A 156 11.11 -1.93 -0.82
CA ILE A 156 11.71 -2.71 -1.90
C ILE A 156 10.62 -3.53 -2.59
N GLY A 157 10.56 -3.47 -3.91
CA GLY A 157 9.55 -4.17 -4.70
C GLY A 157 9.76 -3.96 -6.18
N HIS A 158 8.92 -4.61 -7.00
CA HIS A 158 9.14 -4.67 -8.45
C HIS A 158 10.58 -5.05 -8.77
N SER A 159 11.04 -6.16 -8.18
CA SER A 159 12.46 -6.45 -8.01
C SER A 159 12.81 -7.91 -8.31
N ASP A 160 13.96 -8.11 -8.95
CA ASP A 160 14.61 -9.41 -9.16
C ASP A 160 15.75 -9.66 -8.15
N ALA A 161 15.79 -8.89 -7.06
CA ALA A 161 16.86 -8.97 -6.09
C ALA A 161 16.99 -10.38 -5.50
N ASN A 162 18.24 -10.82 -5.39
CA ASN A 162 18.61 -12.02 -4.66
C ASN A 162 18.68 -11.76 -3.14
N ALA A 163 18.99 -12.78 -2.37
CA ALA A 163 19.07 -12.68 -0.91
C ALA A 163 20.12 -11.67 -0.45
N SER A 164 21.30 -11.64 -1.08
CA SER A 164 22.40 -10.74 -0.71
C SER A 164 22.03 -9.27 -0.96
N GLU A 165 21.45 -8.96 -2.13
CA GLU A 165 20.99 -7.62 -2.50
C GLU A 165 19.90 -7.15 -1.56
N THR A 166 18.96 -8.04 -1.18
CA THR A 166 17.90 -7.74 -0.22
C THR A 166 18.47 -7.40 1.18
N LEU A 167 19.44 -8.19 1.66
CA LEU A 167 20.10 -7.92 2.95
C LEU A 167 20.87 -6.59 2.93
N LEU A 168 21.53 -6.26 1.83
CA LEU A 168 22.20 -4.97 1.65
C LEU A 168 21.22 -3.81 1.66
N ALA A 169 20.07 -3.95 1.00
CA ALA A 169 19.00 -2.94 1.02
C ALA A 169 18.45 -2.72 2.44
N MET A 170 18.23 -3.79 3.21
CA MET A 170 17.82 -3.68 4.61
C MET A 170 18.87 -2.93 5.45
N LYS A 171 20.15 -3.23 5.24
CA LYS A 171 21.25 -2.53 5.92
C LYS A 171 21.34 -1.06 5.53
N ALA A 172 21.01 -0.73 4.28
CA ALA A 172 20.96 0.64 3.77
C ALA A 172 19.71 1.44 4.25
N GLY A 173 18.73 0.77 4.86
CA GLY A 173 17.58 1.45 5.48
C GLY A 173 16.22 1.12 4.86
N ALA A 174 16.12 0.13 3.97
CA ALA A 174 14.82 -0.38 3.53
C ALA A 174 14.06 -1.04 4.68
N THR A 175 12.78 -0.73 4.82
CA THR A 175 11.95 -1.18 5.95
C THR A 175 10.65 -1.88 5.53
N VAL A 176 10.25 -1.78 4.27
CA VAL A 176 8.99 -2.30 3.73
C VAL A 176 9.26 -3.13 2.47
N VAL A 177 8.42 -4.12 2.22
CA VAL A 177 8.31 -4.80 0.92
C VAL A 177 6.97 -4.44 0.29
N THR A 178 7.02 -3.85 -0.89
CA THR A 178 5.85 -3.42 -1.66
C THR A 178 5.06 -4.63 -2.12
N HIS A 179 3.71 -4.61 -1.92
CA HIS A 179 2.73 -5.66 -2.28
C HIS A 179 3.35 -7.07 -2.34
N PHE A 180 3.85 -7.52 -1.19
CA PHE A 180 4.62 -8.75 -1.02
C PHE A 180 4.02 -9.95 -1.77
N ASN A 181 4.87 -10.72 -2.41
CA ASN A 181 4.53 -11.84 -3.29
C ASN A 181 3.92 -11.42 -4.64
N ASN A 182 3.98 -10.11 -5.00
CA ASN A 182 3.61 -9.60 -6.33
C ASN A 182 4.80 -8.85 -6.92
N ALA A 183 4.93 -8.88 -8.24
CA ALA A 183 6.05 -8.26 -8.97
C ALA A 183 7.44 -8.57 -8.38
N MET A 184 7.65 -9.82 -7.97
CA MET A 184 8.91 -10.36 -7.42
C MET A 184 8.92 -11.88 -7.49
N ALA A 185 10.06 -12.51 -7.19
CA ALA A 185 10.13 -13.95 -7.00
C ALA A 185 9.15 -14.40 -5.91
N LYS A 186 8.34 -15.42 -6.19
CA LYS A 186 7.28 -15.89 -5.28
C LYS A 186 7.86 -16.61 -4.07
N ILE A 187 7.08 -16.67 -2.99
CA ILE A 187 7.45 -17.47 -1.80
C ILE A 187 7.78 -18.90 -2.20
N GLY A 188 8.84 -19.45 -1.56
CA GLY A 188 9.38 -20.76 -1.91
C GLY A 188 10.56 -20.71 -2.91
N ALA A 189 10.77 -19.58 -3.60
CA ALA A 189 11.97 -19.37 -4.37
C ALA A 189 13.19 -19.20 -3.41
N SER A 190 14.24 -19.96 -3.64
CA SER A 190 15.51 -19.80 -2.93
C SER A 190 16.28 -18.57 -3.44
N ASP A 191 17.18 -18.03 -2.62
CA ASP A 191 18.04 -16.88 -2.97
C ASP A 191 17.23 -15.72 -3.56
N SER A 192 16.22 -15.28 -2.83
CA SER A 192 15.24 -14.28 -3.33
C SER A 192 14.86 -13.27 -2.28
N ILE A 193 14.33 -12.12 -2.75
CA ILE A 193 13.72 -11.09 -1.91
C ILE A 193 12.62 -11.68 -1.00
N SER A 194 11.80 -12.60 -1.52
CA SER A 194 10.70 -13.21 -0.76
C SER A 194 11.20 -14.08 0.39
N GLU A 195 12.31 -14.81 0.19
CA GLU A 195 12.91 -15.63 1.24
C GLU A 195 13.40 -14.76 2.41
N ILE A 196 14.15 -13.70 2.09
CA ILE A 196 14.72 -12.80 3.10
C ILE A 196 13.63 -11.97 3.79
N ALA A 197 12.65 -11.48 3.05
CA ALA A 197 11.55 -10.70 3.59
C ALA A 197 10.72 -11.50 4.62
N LEU A 198 10.48 -12.78 4.38
CA LEU A 198 9.77 -13.64 5.34
C LEU A 198 10.59 -13.92 6.60
N LYS A 199 11.92 -14.05 6.50
CA LYS A 199 12.81 -14.36 7.61
C LYS A 199 13.29 -13.13 8.38
N GLY A 200 13.33 -11.97 7.72
CA GLY A 200 13.88 -10.73 8.24
C GLY A 200 12.88 -9.91 9.06
N ASN A 201 13.13 -8.61 9.17
CA ASN A 201 12.34 -7.65 9.94
C ASN A 201 11.61 -6.60 9.09
N LEU A 202 11.58 -6.78 7.77
CA LEU A 202 10.80 -5.91 6.87
C LEU A 202 9.30 -6.04 7.14
N PHE A 203 8.57 -4.94 7.08
CA PHE A 203 7.12 -4.96 6.95
C PHE A 203 6.74 -5.46 5.56
N LEU A 204 5.67 -6.22 5.46
CA LEU A 204 5.20 -6.82 4.23
C LEU A 204 3.83 -6.23 3.88
N GLU A 205 3.75 -5.41 2.84
CA GLU A 205 2.45 -4.99 2.31
C GLU A 205 1.72 -6.19 1.74
N LEU A 206 0.45 -6.34 2.05
CA LEU A 206 -0.35 -7.47 1.60
C LEU A 206 -1.73 -7.00 1.10
N ILE A 207 -2.03 -7.34 -0.14
CA ILE A 207 -3.34 -7.14 -0.77
C ILE A 207 -4.14 -8.42 -0.57
N LEU A 208 -5.14 -8.39 0.32
CA LEU A 208 -5.96 -9.55 0.64
C LEU A 208 -7.35 -9.46 -0.03
N ASP A 209 -7.35 -9.50 -1.36
CA ASP A 209 -8.54 -9.44 -2.21
C ASP A 209 -8.95 -10.81 -2.80
N GLY A 210 -8.16 -11.87 -2.52
CA GLY A 210 -8.37 -13.22 -3.06
C GLY A 210 -7.78 -13.44 -4.46
N HIS A 211 -7.16 -12.43 -5.07
CA HIS A 211 -6.61 -12.49 -6.42
C HIS A 211 -5.09 -12.30 -6.47
N HIS A 212 -4.56 -11.36 -5.69
CA HIS A 212 -3.13 -11.02 -5.67
C HIS A 212 -2.27 -12.11 -5.03
N VAL A 213 -2.76 -12.76 -3.98
CA VAL A 213 -2.03 -13.81 -3.28
C VAL A 213 -2.92 -15.05 -3.12
N LYS A 214 -2.40 -16.20 -3.51
CA LYS A 214 -3.12 -17.48 -3.36
C LYS A 214 -3.37 -17.79 -1.88
N SER A 215 -4.52 -18.37 -1.54
CA SER A 215 -4.89 -18.67 -0.16
C SER A 215 -3.83 -19.47 0.60
N ALA A 216 -3.19 -20.46 -0.03
CA ALA A 216 -2.12 -21.24 0.60
C ALA A 216 -0.90 -20.36 0.97
N ASP A 217 -0.56 -19.39 0.10
CA ASP A 217 0.53 -18.44 0.32
C ASP A 217 0.17 -17.45 1.44
N VAL A 218 -1.09 -16.98 1.49
CA VAL A 218 -1.59 -16.12 2.56
C VAL A 218 -1.35 -16.76 3.92
N PHE A 219 -1.76 -18.01 4.13
CA PHE A 219 -1.53 -18.73 5.39
C PHE A 219 -0.05 -18.87 5.72
N SER A 220 0.79 -19.17 4.74
CA SER A 220 2.24 -19.24 4.92
C SER A 220 2.84 -17.90 5.34
N ILE A 221 2.42 -16.80 4.71
CA ILE A 221 2.88 -15.44 5.02
C ILE A 221 2.46 -15.06 6.44
N LEU A 222 1.19 -15.21 6.78
CA LEU A 222 0.63 -14.84 8.08
C LEU A 222 1.27 -15.64 9.22
N SER A 223 1.59 -16.92 9.00
CA SER A 223 2.24 -17.76 10.03
C SER A 223 3.70 -17.40 10.25
N LYS A 224 4.43 -16.93 9.21
CA LYS A 224 5.86 -16.61 9.29
C LYS A 224 6.15 -15.16 9.67
N ALA A 225 5.21 -14.26 9.42
CA ALA A 225 5.39 -12.84 9.65
C ALA A 225 4.19 -12.17 10.35
N PRO A 226 3.59 -12.78 11.42
CA PRO A 226 2.31 -12.33 11.98
C PRO A 226 2.31 -10.89 12.49
N ASP A 227 3.46 -10.35 12.90
CA ASP A 227 3.56 -9.00 13.46
C ASP A 227 4.00 -7.94 12.44
N ARG A 228 4.27 -8.33 11.19
CA ARG A 228 4.91 -7.49 10.18
C ARG A 228 4.06 -7.24 8.94
N ILE A 229 2.82 -7.72 8.93
CA ILE A 229 1.91 -7.49 7.81
C ILE A 229 1.34 -6.08 7.89
N VAL A 230 1.24 -5.45 6.72
CA VAL A 230 0.54 -4.18 6.51
C VAL A 230 -0.48 -4.40 5.42
N ALA A 231 -1.75 -4.22 5.77
CA ALA A 231 -2.81 -4.24 4.78
C ALA A 231 -2.71 -2.99 3.93
N ILE A 232 -2.72 -3.16 2.63
CA ILE A 232 -2.82 -2.09 1.64
C ILE A 232 -3.95 -2.40 0.66
N THR A 233 -4.45 -1.39 -0.01
CA THR A 233 -5.40 -1.62 -1.08
C THR A 233 -4.73 -1.85 -2.41
N ASP A 234 -3.68 -1.12 -2.72
CA ASP A 234 -3.17 -0.99 -4.10
C ASP A 234 -4.32 -0.66 -5.07
N ALA A 235 -5.28 0.15 -4.57
CA ALA A 235 -6.52 0.45 -5.25
C ALA A 235 -6.27 1.36 -6.46
N MET A 236 -6.86 0.99 -7.59
CA MET A 236 -6.82 1.81 -8.79
C MET A 236 -8.12 2.62 -8.97
N SER A 237 -8.21 3.44 -10.01
CA SER A 237 -9.35 4.34 -10.25
C SER A 237 -10.71 3.64 -10.24
N ALA A 238 -10.81 2.34 -10.59
CA ALA A 238 -12.06 1.60 -10.62
C ALA A 238 -12.64 1.25 -9.24
N THR A 239 -11.89 1.45 -8.14
CA THR A 239 -12.38 1.16 -6.79
C THR A 239 -13.65 1.95 -6.50
N GLY A 240 -14.71 1.24 -6.08
CA GLY A 240 -16.04 1.83 -5.86
C GLY A 240 -16.85 2.07 -7.13
N CYS A 241 -16.39 1.59 -8.29
CA CYS A 241 -17.08 1.71 -9.58
C CYS A 241 -17.49 0.34 -10.13
N SER A 242 -18.29 0.34 -11.20
CA SER A 242 -18.70 -0.87 -11.92
C SER A 242 -17.56 -1.45 -12.74
N ASP A 243 -17.67 -2.73 -13.09
CA ASP A 243 -16.82 -3.35 -14.11
C ASP A 243 -16.80 -2.52 -15.41
N GLY A 244 -15.67 -2.48 -16.10
CA GLY A 244 -15.52 -1.66 -17.31
C GLY A 244 -14.07 -1.44 -17.75
N GLN A 245 -13.87 -0.43 -18.59
CA GLN A 245 -12.56 -0.03 -19.09
C GLN A 245 -12.04 1.18 -18.30
N TYR A 246 -10.81 1.07 -17.86
CA TYR A 246 -10.10 2.07 -17.05
C TYR A 246 -8.68 2.25 -17.58
N LYS A 247 -7.87 3.02 -16.86
CA LYS A 247 -6.44 3.18 -17.17
C LYS A 247 -5.61 3.11 -15.88
N ILE A 248 -4.33 2.77 -16.01
CA ILE A 248 -3.30 3.00 -14.99
C ILE A 248 -2.11 3.70 -15.67
N GLY A 249 -1.84 4.95 -15.33
CA GLY A 249 -0.98 5.78 -16.15
C GLY A 249 -1.49 5.84 -17.60
N ALA A 250 -0.65 5.47 -18.57
CA ALA A 250 -1.00 5.39 -19.99
C ALA A 250 -1.58 4.02 -20.43
N LEU A 251 -1.57 3.01 -19.54
CA LEU A 251 -1.94 1.63 -19.88
C LEU A 251 -3.44 1.41 -19.71
N ASP A 252 -4.05 0.69 -20.66
CA ASP A 252 -5.47 0.34 -20.59
C ASP A 252 -5.68 -0.85 -19.64
N VAL A 253 -6.74 -0.76 -18.82
CA VAL A 253 -7.12 -1.76 -17.82
C VAL A 253 -8.56 -2.18 -18.04
N THR A 254 -8.80 -3.49 -18.04
CA THR A 254 -10.14 -4.07 -18.02
C THR A 254 -10.44 -4.57 -16.61
N VAL A 255 -11.55 -4.11 -16.04
CA VAL A 255 -12.08 -4.61 -14.77
C VAL A 255 -13.25 -5.54 -15.05
N SER A 256 -13.19 -6.74 -14.53
CA SER A 256 -14.25 -7.74 -14.63
C SER A 256 -14.34 -8.54 -13.33
N ASN A 257 -15.53 -8.68 -12.77
CA ASN A 257 -15.77 -9.28 -11.46
C ASN A 257 -14.87 -8.70 -10.34
N ASN A 258 -14.73 -7.38 -10.35
CA ASN A 258 -13.86 -6.63 -9.44
C ASN A 258 -12.34 -6.96 -9.56
N VAL A 259 -11.91 -7.59 -10.64
CA VAL A 259 -10.48 -7.88 -10.90
C VAL A 259 -9.97 -6.96 -11.99
N ALA A 260 -8.98 -6.13 -11.67
CA ALA A 260 -8.33 -5.23 -12.60
C ALA A 260 -7.13 -5.92 -13.27
N LYS A 261 -7.08 -5.91 -14.60
CA LYS A 261 -5.98 -6.46 -15.40
C LYS A 261 -5.61 -5.53 -16.54
N LEU A 262 -4.34 -5.48 -16.89
CA LEU A 262 -3.91 -4.84 -18.14
C LEU A 262 -4.68 -5.48 -19.32
N SER A 263 -5.31 -4.64 -20.14
CA SER A 263 -6.16 -5.08 -21.25
C SER A 263 -5.43 -6.03 -22.17
N GLY A 264 -6.07 -7.17 -22.47
CA GLY A 264 -5.50 -8.22 -23.32
C GLY A 264 -4.43 -9.10 -22.67
N THR A 265 -4.18 -8.95 -21.35
CA THR A 265 -3.20 -9.77 -20.61
C THR A 265 -3.81 -10.40 -19.35
N ASN A 266 -3.00 -11.21 -18.65
CA ASN A 266 -3.34 -11.73 -17.32
C ASN A 266 -2.65 -10.95 -16.17
N THR A 267 -1.93 -9.89 -16.48
CA THR A 267 -1.22 -9.09 -15.48
C THR A 267 -2.21 -8.27 -14.67
N LEU A 268 -2.21 -8.41 -13.34
CA LEU A 268 -2.98 -7.57 -12.44
C LEU A 268 -2.47 -6.12 -12.53
N ALA A 269 -3.38 -5.17 -12.40
CA ALA A 269 -3.12 -3.74 -12.55
C ALA A 269 -3.74 -2.98 -11.37
N GLY A 270 -3.16 -3.16 -10.18
CA GLY A 270 -3.74 -2.72 -8.93
C GLY A 270 -4.99 -3.53 -8.56
N SER A 271 -5.73 -3.08 -7.57
CA SER A 271 -6.95 -3.72 -7.09
C SER A 271 -8.17 -2.79 -7.16
N THR A 272 -9.34 -3.33 -6.82
CA THR A 272 -10.56 -2.57 -6.54
C THR A 272 -10.93 -2.61 -5.06
N LEU A 273 -9.99 -3.04 -4.21
CA LEU A 273 -10.18 -3.25 -2.77
C LEU A 273 -10.35 -1.90 -2.05
N THR A 274 -11.16 -1.87 -1.00
CA THR A 274 -11.17 -0.81 -0.01
C THR A 274 -10.52 -1.27 1.30
N MET A 275 -10.11 -0.34 2.17
CA MET A 275 -9.57 -0.72 3.47
C MET A 275 -10.63 -1.41 4.37
N LEU A 276 -11.91 -1.09 4.20
CA LEU A 276 -12.99 -1.83 4.86
C LEU A 276 -13.01 -3.30 4.43
N ASP A 277 -12.91 -3.56 3.12
CA ASP A 277 -12.84 -4.92 2.59
C ASP A 277 -11.60 -5.65 3.08
N ALA A 278 -10.44 -4.98 3.06
CA ALA A 278 -9.20 -5.53 3.60
C ALA A 278 -9.35 -5.92 5.07
N PHE A 279 -9.89 -5.01 5.91
CA PHE A 279 -10.15 -5.28 7.32
C PHE A 279 -11.06 -6.50 7.51
N LEU A 280 -12.19 -6.56 6.81
CA LEU A 280 -13.14 -7.67 6.93
C LEU A 280 -12.54 -8.99 6.43
N ASN A 281 -11.74 -8.97 5.37
CA ASN A 281 -11.04 -10.15 4.85
C ASN A 281 -10.01 -10.65 5.87
N PHE A 282 -9.18 -9.76 6.44
CA PHE A 282 -8.22 -10.15 7.49
C PHE A 282 -8.95 -10.64 8.75
N ASN A 283 -10.00 -9.95 9.19
CA ASN A 283 -10.78 -10.38 10.35
C ASN A 283 -11.33 -11.81 10.19
N LYS A 284 -11.81 -12.14 9.00
CA LYS A 284 -12.31 -13.49 8.68
C LYS A 284 -11.20 -14.56 8.73
N VAL A 285 -9.98 -14.21 8.33
CA VAL A 285 -8.86 -15.17 8.19
C VAL A 285 -8.12 -15.36 9.50
N ILE A 286 -7.87 -14.29 10.26
CA ILE A 286 -6.95 -14.29 11.42
C ILE A 286 -7.53 -13.64 12.68
N GLY A 287 -8.77 -13.15 12.63
CA GLY A 287 -9.45 -12.54 13.77
C GLY A 287 -9.22 -11.03 13.92
N PHE A 288 -10.02 -10.45 14.80
CA PHE A 288 -10.25 -9.03 14.94
C PHE A 288 -8.99 -8.23 15.30
N GLU A 289 -8.26 -8.64 16.34
CA GLU A 289 -7.11 -7.89 16.84
C GLU A 289 -5.99 -7.78 15.77
N GLN A 290 -5.71 -8.87 15.07
CA GLN A 290 -4.71 -8.86 14.00
C GLN A 290 -5.16 -8.04 12.80
N ALA A 291 -6.45 -8.07 12.45
CA ALA A 291 -7.00 -7.23 11.40
C ALA A 291 -6.79 -5.73 11.72
N VAL A 292 -7.08 -5.30 12.96
CA VAL A 292 -6.79 -3.93 13.42
C VAL A 292 -5.31 -3.62 13.35
N ARG A 293 -4.46 -4.53 13.79
CA ARG A 293 -3.00 -4.38 13.72
C ARG A 293 -2.54 -4.09 12.31
N TYR A 294 -3.04 -4.84 11.32
CA TYR A 294 -2.58 -4.73 9.93
C TYR A 294 -3.14 -3.51 9.20
N THR A 295 -4.37 -3.10 9.52
CA THR A 295 -5.04 -1.99 8.83
C THR A 295 -4.81 -0.62 9.47
N SER A 296 -4.30 -0.58 10.72
CA SER A 296 -4.15 0.68 11.46
C SER A 296 -2.83 0.77 12.22
N LEU A 297 -2.43 -0.24 13.01
CA LEU A 297 -1.30 -0.10 13.92
C LEU A 297 0.06 -0.23 13.21
N ASN A 298 0.22 -1.24 12.36
CA ASN A 298 1.47 -1.46 11.63
C ASN A 298 1.76 -0.33 10.63
N PRO A 299 0.79 0.13 9.79
CA PRO A 299 1.06 1.27 8.92
C PRO A 299 1.34 2.55 9.71
N ALA A 300 0.68 2.77 10.86
CA ALA A 300 1.01 3.89 11.74
C ALA A 300 2.45 3.82 12.26
N LYS A 301 2.93 2.62 12.62
CA LYS A 301 4.32 2.40 13.06
C LYS A 301 5.32 2.72 11.96
N ILE A 302 5.03 2.33 10.71
CA ILE A 302 5.88 2.65 9.54
C ILE A 302 5.97 4.16 9.36
N LEU A 303 4.85 4.88 9.49
CA LEU A 303 4.78 6.33 9.29
C LEU A 303 5.23 7.14 10.53
N GLY A 304 5.49 6.49 11.68
CA GLY A 304 5.86 7.17 12.91
C GLY A 304 4.74 8.04 13.50
N ILE A 305 3.46 7.65 13.33
CA ILE A 305 2.29 8.44 13.75
C ILE A 305 1.45 7.73 14.81
N ASN A 306 0.58 8.48 15.48
CA ASN A 306 -0.36 7.92 16.44
C ASN A 306 -1.56 7.28 15.73
N PRO A 307 -1.78 5.95 15.83
CA PRO A 307 -2.93 5.28 15.22
C PRO A 307 -4.27 5.66 15.88
N TYR A 308 -4.24 6.20 17.11
CA TYR A 308 -5.44 6.51 17.91
C TYR A 308 -5.92 7.96 17.73
N ALA A 309 -5.44 8.67 16.72
CA ALA A 309 -5.86 10.05 16.45
C ALA A 309 -7.33 10.19 16.02
N GLY A 310 -8.02 9.08 15.76
CA GLY A 310 -9.45 9.02 15.47
C GLY A 310 -9.92 7.61 15.22
N TYR A 311 -11.20 7.39 15.43
CA TYR A 311 -11.85 6.10 15.35
C TYR A 311 -12.92 6.06 14.27
N ILE A 312 -13.27 4.86 13.85
CA ILE A 312 -14.43 4.58 13.02
C ILE A 312 -15.29 3.52 13.69
N ALA A 313 -16.61 3.65 13.53
CA ALA A 313 -17.58 2.63 13.88
C ALA A 313 -18.14 2.01 12.60
N ILE A 314 -18.33 0.70 12.59
CA ILE A 314 -18.80 -0.08 11.45
C ILE A 314 -20.06 -0.83 11.83
N LYS A 315 -21.13 -0.66 11.05
CA LYS A 315 -22.37 -1.43 11.16
C LYS A 315 -22.85 -1.85 9.78
N ASP A 316 -23.06 -3.15 9.57
CA ASP A 316 -23.54 -3.69 8.29
C ASP A 316 -22.75 -3.15 7.07
N ARG A 317 -21.42 -3.08 7.19
CA ARG A 317 -20.45 -2.49 6.22
C ARG A 317 -20.59 -0.97 6.01
N VAL A 318 -21.41 -0.28 6.77
CA VAL A 318 -21.49 1.19 6.78
C VAL A 318 -20.53 1.75 7.81
N VAL A 319 -19.71 2.72 7.38
CA VAL A 319 -18.70 3.36 8.23
C VAL A 319 -19.23 4.70 8.75
N THR A 320 -19.04 4.94 10.04
CA THR A 320 -19.26 6.22 10.71
C THR A 320 -17.94 6.68 11.33
N HIS A 321 -17.49 7.89 11.01
CA HIS A 321 -16.32 8.50 11.64
C HIS A 321 -16.70 9.07 13.00
N LEU A 322 -15.92 8.72 14.06
CA LEU A 322 -16.15 9.12 15.45
C LEU A 322 -15.22 10.25 15.88
#